data_ebfb4b11fc7cc29f41811a50dee83a61
#
_entry.id   ebfb4b11fc7cc29f41811a50dee83a61
#
_cell.length_a   1.000
_cell.length_b   1.000
_cell.length_c   1.000
_cell.angle_alpha   90.00
_cell.angle_beta   90.00
_cell.angle_gamma   90.00
#
_symmetry.space_group_name_H-M   'P 1'
#
loop_
_entity.id
_entity.type
_entity.pdbx_description
1 polymer ?
#
loop_
_entity_poly.entity_id
_entity_poly.type
_entity_poly.pdbx_seq_one_letter_code
_entity_poly.pdbx_strand_id
1 'polypeptide(L)'
;MNMDYCLSELKALLSIDSPSGFTDKAADYLSGELTALGYAPEKTRKGGVFCCLGGEGSPLVLMAHVDTLGGMISTIKPNGRITITPIGGLRAENCEAENCRIYSRFSGVYSGTLQLCNASIHVNGSYGEKLRTFETTEVVLDEPVKSADDVRALGIEAGDFVCFDPRTVITESGYI
;
A
#
# COMPACT_ATOMS: atom_id res chain seq x y z
N MET A 1 -0.13 11.27 28.51
CA MET A 1 -0.08 10.90 27.06
C MET A 1 -1.17 11.69 26.36
N ASN A 2 -0.86 12.40 25.30
CA ASN A 2 -1.85 13.13 24.49
C ASN A 2 -2.48 12.14 23.50
N MET A 3 -3.70 11.69 23.82
CA MET A 3 -4.39 10.66 23.03
C MET A 3 -4.80 11.19 21.65
N ASP A 4 -5.25 12.44 21.58
CA ASP A 4 -5.67 13.04 20.30
C ASP A 4 -4.51 13.13 19.32
N TYR A 5 -3.31 13.49 19.82
CA TYR A 5 -2.08 13.46 19.01
C TYR A 5 -1.75 12.03 18.54
N CYS A 6 -1.80 11.05 19.43
CA CYS A 6 -1.52 9.66 19.05
C CYS A 6 -2.50 9.14 17.98
N LEU A 7 -3.78 9.49 18.08
CA LEU A 7 -4.80 9.08 17.11
C LEU A 7 -4.60 9.77 15.76
N SER A 8 -4.26 11.07 15.77
CA SER A 8 -3.99 11.81 14.53
C SER A 8 -2.76 11.26 13.80
N GLU A 9 -1.68 10.98 14.52
CA GLU A 9 -0.46 10.44 13.95
C GLU A 9 -0.65 9.01 13.42
N LEU A 10 -1.39 8.18 14.15
CA LEU A 10 -1.73 6.84 13.70
C LEU A 10 -2.52 6.87 12.39
N LYS A 11 -3.54 7.74 12.32
CA LYS A 11 -4.34 7.91 11.10
C LYS A 11 -3.50 8.44 9.94
N ALA A 12 -2.64 9.41 10.19
CA ALA A 12 -1.76 9.98 9.18
C ALA A 12 -0.80 8.92 8.62
N LEU A 13 -0.09 8.19 9.48
CA LEU A 13 0.82 7.11 9.08
C LEU A 13 0.12 6.00 8.30
N LEU A 14 -1.05 5.54 8.77
CA LEU A 14 -1.82 4.50 8.09
C LEU A 14 -2.39 4.95 6.73
N SER A 15 -2.43 6.27 6.48
CA SER A 15 -2.87 6.83 5.20
C SER A 15 -1.74 6.97 4.17
N ILE A 16 -0.51 6.70 4.56
CA ILE A 16 0.66 6.77 3.67
C ILE A 16 0.90 5.40 3.05
N ASP A 17 0.86 5.33 1.73
CA ASP A 17 1.24 4.11 1.00
C ASP A 17 2.72 3.81 1.21
N SER A 18 2.99 2.67 1.84
CA SER A 18 4.34 2.30 2.24
C SER A 18 4.61 0.78 2.19
N PRO A 19 4.27 0.06 1.10
CA PRO A 19 4.66 -1.33 1.01
C PRO A 19 6.18 -1.49 1.08
N SER A 20 6.66 -2.63 1.59
CA SER A 20 8.10 -2.88 1.73
C SER A 20 8.85 -2.61 0.43
N GLY A 21 9.88 -1.76 0.50
CA GLY A 21 10.60 -1.25 -0.68
C GLY A 21 10.06 0.05 -1.28
N PHE A 22 8.93 0.57 -0.77
CA PHE A 22 8.33 1.85 -1.18
C PHE A 22 7.98 2.71 0.04
N THR A 23 8.88 2.82 1.00
CA THR A 23 8.64 3.39 2.33
C THR A 23 9.13 4.82 2.50
N ASP A 24 9.68 5.45 1.47
CA ASP A 24 10.32 6.77 1.57
C ASP A 24 9.37 7.84 2.11
N LYS A 25 8.11 7.85 1.65
CA LYS A 25 7.11 8.83 2.10
C LYS A 25 6.79 8.68 3.60
N ALA A 26 6.69 7.46 4.10
CA ALA A 26 6.46 7.20 5.52
C ALA A 26 7.69 7.58 6.36
N ALA A 27 8.90 7.28 5.87
CA ALA A 27 10.14 7.68 6.52
C ALA A 27 10.32 9.21 6.54
N ASP A 28 9.95 9.91 5.45
CA ASP A 28 9.98 11.37 5.39
C ASP A 28 8.98 11.98 6.36
N TYR A 29 7.76 11.46 6.42
CA TYR A 29 6.74 11.89 7.37
C TYR A 29 7.24 11.75 8.82
N LEU A 30 7.73 10.57 9.21
CA LEU A 30 8.27 10.34 10.54
C LEU A 30 9.43 11.26 10.88
N SER A 31 10.34 11.49 9.94
CA SER A 31 11.46 12.42 10.14
C SER A 31 10.96 13.83 10.36
N GLY A 32 9.93 14.26 9.63
CA GLY A 32 9.28 15.55 9.81
C GLY A 32 8.67 15.71 11.18
N GLU A 33 7.87 14.74 11.63
CA GLU A 33 7.21 14.76 12.94
C GLU A 33 8.22 14.73 14.09
N LEU A 34 9.24 13.89 14.02
CA LEU A 34 10.31 13.87 15.04
C LEU A 34 11.06 15.20 15.11
N THR A 35 11.30 15.83 13.95
CA THR A 35 11.92 17.17 13.89
C THR A 35 11.01 18.23 14.50
N ALA A 36 9.71 18.19 14.22
CA ALA A 36 8.73 19.12 14.80
C ALA A 36 8.63 18.98 16.33
N LEU A 37 8.88 17.78 16.86
CA LEU A 37 8.99 17.51 18.30
C LEU A 37 10.33 17.95 18.91
N GLY A 38 11.26 18.49 18.11
CA GLY A 38 12.54 19.02 18.57
C GLY A 38 13.68 17.99 18.59
N TYR A 39 13.50 16.83 17.97
CA TYR A 39 14.54 15.81 17.85
C TYR A 39 15.33 15.95 16.53
N ALA A 40 16.44 15.20 16.42
CA ALA A 40 17.29 15.14 15.24
C ALA A 40 17.26 13.70 14.65
N PRO A 41 16.24 13.35 13.82
CA PRO A 41 16.18 12.05 13.21
C PRO A 41 17.21 11.89 12.09
N GLU A 42 17.72 10.68 11.92
CA GLU A 42 18.65 10.30 10.87
C GLU A 42 18.07 9.18 10.03
N LYS A 43 18.18 9.28 8.70
CA LYS A 43 17.82 8.18 7.80
C LYS A 43 18.98 7.21 7.66
N THR A 44 18.70 5.94 7.83
CA THR A 44 19.66 4.87 7.57
C THR A 44 19.79 4.61 6.06
N ARG A 45 20.87 3.92 5.66
CA ARG A 45 21.07 3.54 4.23
C ARG A 45 19.98 2.60 3.68
N LYS A 46 19.23 1.94 4.55
CA LYS A 46 18.11 1.04 4.18
C LYS A 46 16.75 1.71 4.28
N GLY A 47 16.70 3.04 4.42
CA GLY A 47 15.45 3.81 4.47
C GLY A 47 14.76 3.85 5.84
N GLY A 48 15.32 3.21 6.87
CA GLY A 48 14.79 3.34 8.24
C GLY A 48 15.11 4.70 8.85
N VAL A 49 14.31 5.13 9.81
CA VAL A 49 14.53 6.35 10.60
C VAL A 49 15.04 5.97 11.98
N PHE A 50 16.15 6.55 12.38
CA PHE A 50 16.72 6.43 13.72
C PHE A 50 16.68 7.79 14.41
N CYS A 51 16.32 7.80 15.70
CA CYS A 51 16.27 9.01 16.48
C CYS A 51 16.68 8.74 17.93
N CYS A 52 17.61 9.53 18.45
CA CYS A 52 17.96 9.51 19.87
C CYS A 52 17.02 10.45 20.63
N LEU A 53 16.25 9.89 21.56
CA LEU A 53 15.30 10.66 22.39
C LEU A 53 15.97 11.25 23.66
N GLY A 54 17.26 11.01 23.86
CA GLY A 54 17.99 11.46 25.04
C GLY A 54 17.92 10.48 26.22
N GLY A 55 18.21 10.97 27.41
CA GLY A 55 18.25 10.18 28.63
C GLY A 55 19.66 9.84 29.08
N GLU A 56 19.78 9.25 30.27
CA GLU A 56 21.03 8.83 30.89
C GLU A 56 20.95 7.34 31.30
N GLY A 57 22.09 6.67 31.40
CA GLY A 57 22.19 5.27 31.82
C GLY A 57 22.33 4.30 30.64
N SER A 58 21.91 3.05 30.85
CA SER A 58 22.00 2.02 29.81
C SER A 58 21.03 2.31 28.67
N PRO A 59 21.48 2.24 27.39
CA PRO A 59 20.62 2.54 26.27
C PRO A 59 19.45 1.55 26.14
N LEU A 60 18.27 2.06 25.89
CA LEU A 60 17.07 1.30 25.52
C LEU A 60 16.71 1.62 24.07
N VAL A 61 16.52 0.62 23.25
CA VAL A 61 16.10 0.76 21.86
C VAL A 61 14.64 0.34 21.73
N LEU A 62 13.81 1.23 21.22
CA LEU A 62 12.44 0.95 20.80
C LEU A 62 12.43 0.80 19.28
N MET A 63 11.86 -0.28 18.77
CA MET A 63 11.78 -0.54 17.34
C MET A 63 10.34 -0.80 16.94
N ALA A 64 9.95 -0.21 15.80
CA ALA A 64 8.68 -0.47 15.15
C ALA A 64 8.90 -0.45 13.63
N HIS A 65 7.94 -1.00 12.87
CA HIS A 65 7.95 -0.90 11.42
C HIS A 65 6.84 0.03 10.93
N VAL A 66 7.05 0.62 9.75
CA VAL A 66 6.10 1.51 9.08
C VAL A 66 5.73 1.02 7.69
N ASP A 67 6.36 -0.07 7.24
CA ASP A 67 5.96 -0.69 5.99
C ASP A 67 4.62 -1.40 6.15
N THR A 68 3.82 -1.27 5.10
CA THR A 68 2.49 -1.87 4.99
C THR A 68 2.51 -3.03 4.00
N LEU A 69 1.39 -3.73 3.92
CA LEU A 69 1.16 -4.70 2.86
C LEU A 69 0.87 -3.98 1.55
N GLY A 70 1.20 -4.62 0.44
CA GLY A 70 0.92 -4.12 -0.90
C GLY A 70 1.18 -5.19 -1.95
N GLY A 71 1.22 -4.77 -3.19
CA GLY A 71 1.54 -5.62 -4.32
C GLY A 71 2.52 -4.95 -5.28
N MET A 72 3.01 -5.73 -6.22
CA MET A 72 3.81 -5.27 -7.34
C MET A 72 3.23 -5.85 -8.62
N ILE A 73 3.16 -5.08 -9.68
CA ILE A 73 2.71 -5.58 -10.98
C ILE A 73 3.65 -6.70 -11.44
N SER A 74 3.08 -7.87 -11.68
CA SER A 74 3.80 -9.02 -12.23
C SER A 74 3.62 -9.13 -13.74
N THR A 75 2.40 -8.93 -14.24
CA THR A 75 2.11 -9.08 -15.67
C THR A 75 0.96 -8.15 -16.08
N ILE A 76 1.10 -7.55 -17.25
CA ILE A 76 0.02 -6.86 -17.96
C ILE A 76 -0.52 -7.82 -19.00
N LYS A 77 -1.79 -8.23 -18.86
CA LYS A 77 -2.46 -9.18 -19.76
C LYS A 77 -2.80 -8.53 -21.12
N PRO A 78 -2.96 -9.32 -22.19
CA PRO A 78 -3.32 -8.78 -23.51
C PRO A 78 -4.58 -7.91 -23.55
N ASN A 79 -5.52 -8.14 -22.61
CA ASN A 79 -6.75 -7.37 -22.48
C ASN A 79 -6.64 -6.13 -21.57
N GLY A 80 -5.43 -5.74 -21.17
CA GLY A 80 -5.18 -4.59 -20.28
C GLY A 80 -5.42 -4.85 -18.80
N ARG A 81 -5.81 -6.08 -18.40
CA ARG A 81 -5.89 -6.46 -16.99
C ARG A 81 -4.50 -6.71 -16.42
N ILE A 82 -4.33 -6.46 -15.14
CA ILE A 82 -3.03 -6.52 -14.48
C ILE A 82 -3.04 -7.60 -13.39
N THR A 83 -2.05 -8.49 -13.39
CA THR A 83 -1.79 -9.38 -12.28
C THR A 83 -0.71 -8.80 -11.37
N ILE A 84 -0.82 -9.10 -10.08
CA ILE A 84 0.14 -8.62 -9.09
C ILE A 84 0.76 -9.79 -8.33
N THR A 85 1.96 -9.58 -7.81
CA THR A 85 2.58 -10.41 -6.79
C THR A 85 2.48 -9.72 -5.44
N PRO A 86 2.23 -10.43 -4.33
CA PRO A 86 2.12 -9.82 -3.01
C PRO A 86 3.46 -9.29 -2.51
N ILE A 87 3.42 -8.21 -1.75
CA ILE A 87 4.51 -7.71 -0.94
C ILE A 87 4.12 -7.88 0.53
N GLY A 88 4.97 -8.56 1.29
CA GLY A 88 4.65 -9.00 2.64
C GLY A 88 3.61 -10.12 2.67
N GLY A 89 2.84 -10.18 3.74
CA GLY A 89 1.82 -11.21 3.96
C GLY A 89 0.45 -10.90 3.35
N LEU A 90 0.38 -10.11 2.28
CA LEU A 90 -0.87 -9.77 1.61
C LEU A 90 -1.58 -11.03 1.09
N ARG A 91 -2.89 -11.10 1.26
CA ARG A 91 -3.74 -12.20 0.79
C ARG A 91 -4.76 -11.67 -0.21
N ALA A 92 -4.96 -12.40 -1.29
CA ALA A 92 -5.92 -11.99 -2.32
C ALA A 92 -7.36 -11.94 -1.80
N GLU A 93 -7.71 -12.80 -0.84
CA GLU A 93 -9.02 -12.82 -0.19
C GLU A 93 -9.33 -11.50 0.54
N ASN A 94 -8.29 -10.82 1.06
CA ASN A 94 -8.46 -9.55 1.78
C ASN A 94 -8.49 -8.34 0.85
N CYS A 95 -8.24 -8.54 -0.44
CA CYS A 95 -8.11 -7.47 -1.43
C CYS A 95 -9.21 -7.52 -2.50
N GLU A 96 -10.02 -8.59 -2.55
CA GLU A 96 -11.12 -8.68 -3.50
C GLU A 96 -12.11 -7.53 -3.30
N ALA A 97 -12.42 -6.81 -4.36
CA ALA A 97 -13.26 -5.62 -4.39
C ALA A 97 -12.67 -4.38 -3.70
N GLU A 98 -11.39 -4.42 -3.30
CA GLU A 98 -10.71 -3.25 -2.77
C GLU A 98 -10.20 -2.35 -3.89
N ASN A 99 -10.33 -1.03 -3.67
CA ASN A 99 -9.68 -0.04 -4.51
C ASN A 99 -8.17 -0.03 -4.25
N CYS A 100 -7.41 0.24 -5.29
CA CYS A 100 -5.98 0.34 -5.20
C CYS A 100 -5.43 1.51 -6.01
N ARG A 101 -4.21 1.90 -5.68
CA ARG A 101 -3.40 2.88 -6.43
C ARG A 101 -2.17 2.18 -7.00
N ILE A 102 -1.95 2.39 -8.29
CA ILE A 102 -0.76 1.93 -9.00
C ILE A 102 0.21 3.11 -9.11
N TYR A 103 1.40 2.96 -8.57
CA TYR A 103 2.47 3.95 -8.63
C TYR A 103 3.40 3.63 -9.80
N SER A 104 3.17 4.29 -10.94
CA SER A 104 4.06 4.15 -12.09
C SER A 104 5.39 4.86 -11.82
N ARG A 105 6.48 4.19 -12.16
CA ARG A 105 7.82 4.80 -12.10
C ARG A 105 8.05 5.89 -13.15
N PHE A 106 7.24 5.93 -14.20
CA PHE A 106 7.49 6.77 -15.37
C PHE A 106 6.48 7.88 -15.57
N SER A 107 5.32 7.82 -14.92
CA SER A 107 4.24 8.78 -15.20
C SER A 107 3.56 9.33 -13.95
N GLY A 108 2.77 8.53 -13.23
CA GLY A 108 1.95 9.04 -12.14
C GLY A 108 1.29 7.96 -11.32
N VAL A 109 0.16 8.29 -10.73
CA VAL A 109 -0.63 7.37 -9.90
C VAL A 109 -1.96 7.14 -10.59
N TYR A 110 -2.34 5.87 -10.73
CA TYR A 110 -3.58 5.43 -11.36
C TYR A 110 -4.42 4.66 -10.36
N SER A 111 -5.74 4.77 -10.49
CA SER A 111 -6.68 4.02 -9.67
C SER A 111 -7.10 2.73 -10.36
N GLY A 112 -7.52 1.76 -9.55
CA GLY A 112 -8.07 0.50 -10.02
C GLY A 112 -8.71 -0.29 -8.90
N THR A 113 -9.26 -1.44 -9.23
CA THR A 113 -9.90 -2.36 -8.27
C THR A 113 -9.39 -3.76 -8.50
N LEU A 114 -9.00 -4.47 -7.43
CA LEU A 114 -8.70 -5.89 -7.52
C LEU A 114 -10.00 -6.69 -7.51
N GLN A 115 -10.16 -7.58 -8.48
CA GLN A 115 -11.33 -8.44 -8.57
C GLN A 115 -10.94 -9.84 -9.05
N LEU A 116 -11.85 -10.78 -8.87
CA LEU A 116 -11.71 -12.11 -9.47
C LEU A 116 -11.70 -12.00 -11.00
N CYS A 117 -10.86 -12.77 -11.66
CA CYS A 117 -10.99 -12.99 -13.11
C CYS A 117 -12.38 -13.55 -13.40
N ASN A 118 -13.14 -12.95 -14.31
CA ASN A 118 -14.54 -13.25 -14.52
C ASN A 118 -15.41 -13.05 -13.27
N ALA A 119 -15.42 -11.81 -12.77
CA ALA A 119 -16.02 -11.43 -11.48
C ALA A 119 -17.55 -11.41 -11.45
N SER A 120 -18.24 -11.55 -12.58
CA SER A 120 -19.71 -11.49 -12.62
C SER A 120 -20.35 -12.79 -12.17
N ILE A 121 -20.99 -12.78 -10.99
CA ILE A 121 -21.70 -13.94 -10.44
C ILE A 121 -22.84 -14.41 -11.36
N HIS A 122 -23.43 -13.51 -12.16
CA HIS A 122 -24.54 -13.84 -13.06
C HIS A 122 -24.14 -14.68 -14.29
N VAL A 123 -22.86 -14.65 -14.67
CA VAL A 123 -22.34 -15.37 -15.83
C VAL A 123 -21.22 -16.35 -15.48
N ASN A 124 -20.73 -16.32 -14.25
CA ASN A 124 -19.70 -17.23 -13.76
C ASN A 124 -20.29 -18.25 -12.79
N GLY A 125 -20.75 -19.39 -13.31
CA GLY A 125 -21.37 -20.45 -12.51
C GLY A 125 -20.47 -21.03 -11.42
N SER A 126 -19.14 -20.87 -11.52
CA SER A 126 -18.17 -21.34 -10.53
C SER A 126 -17.64 -20.21 -9.63
N TYR A 127 -18.27 -19.04 -9.62
CA TYR A 127 -17.79 -17.89 -8.85
C TYR A 127 -17.54 -18.21 -7.37
N GLY A 128 -18.46 -18.92 -6.73
CA GLY A 128 -18.38 -19.27 -5.31
C GLY A 128 -17.35 -20.35 -4.98
N GLU A 129 -16.93 -21.14 -5.96
CA GLU A 129 -15.99 -22.25 -5.79
C GLU A 129 -14.55 -21.85 -6.09
N LYS A 130 -14.36 -20.69 -6.72
CA LYS A 130 -13.05 -20.20 -7.14
C LYS A 130 -12.25 -19.71 -5.95
N LEU A 131 -11.09 -20.30 -5.70
CA LEU A 131 -10.16 -19.78 -4.71
C LEU A 131 -9.67 -18.38 -5.11
N ARG A 132 -9.58 -17.49 -4.13
CA ARG A 132 -9.01 -16.15 -4.32
C ARG A 132 -7.51 -16.24 -4.12
N THR A 133 -6.79 -16.23 -5.22
CA THR A 133 -5.32 -16.19 -5.26
C THR A 133 -4.89 -15.08 -6.22
N PHE A 134 -3.62 -14.70 -6.21
CA PHE A 134 -3.14 -13.68 -7.14
C PHE A 134 -3.09 -14.17 -8.59
N GLU A 135 -3.19 -15.48 -8.85
CA GLU A 135 -3.36 -16.04 -10.19
C GLU A 135 -4.82 -15.98 -10.67
N THR A 136 -5.77 -15.99 -9.74
CA THR A 136 -7.21 -15.97 -10.06
C THR A 136 -7.84 -14.59 -9.95
N THR A 137 -7.08 -13.59 -9.46
CA THR A 137 -7.50 -12.19 -9.37
C THR A 137 -6.73 -11.31 -10.34
N GLU A 138 -7.26 -10.15 -10.63
CA GLU A 138 -6.66 -9.16 -11.51
C GLU A 138 -7.07 -7.74 -11.09
N VAL A 139 -6.20 -6.77 -11.30
CA VAL A 139 -6.54 -5.35 -11.16
C VAL A 139 -7.16 -4.87 -12.47
N VAL A 140 -8.29 -4.21 -12.33
CA VAL A 140 -8.98 -3.46 -13.37
C VAL A 140 -8.67 -1.99 -13.15
N LEU A 141 -8.04 -1.36 -14.14
CA LEU A 141 -7.76 0.07 -14.09
C LEU A 141 -9.03 0.90 -14.30
N ASP A 142 -9.12 2.04 -13.64
CA ASP A 142 -10.16 3.05 -13.84
C ASP A 142 -9.80 3.97 -15.04
N GLU A 143 -9.28 3.35 -16.12
CA GLU A 143 -8.84 4.00 -17.34
C GLU A 143 -9.42 3.30 -18.57
N PRO A 144 -9.62 3.98 -19.69
CA PRO A 144 -10.21 3.41 -20.89
C PRO A 144 -9.22 2.52 -21.68
N VAL A 145 -8.57 1.58 -21.00
CA VAL A 145 -7.61 0.64 -21.58
C VAL A 145 -8.30 -0.64 -22.02
N LYS A 146 -7.88 -1.19 -23.18
CA LYS A 146 -8.41 -2.44 -23.75
C LYS A 146 -7.31 -3.42 -24.14
N SER A 147 -6.05 -3.00 -24.04
CA SER A 147 -4.90 -3.81 -24.42
C SER A 147 -3.72 -3.57 -23.47
N ALA A 148 -2.74 -4.46 -23.51
CA ALA A 148 -1.48 -4.27 -22.80
C ALA A 148 -0.73 -3.01 -23.28
N ASP A 149 -0.85 -2.66 -24.55
CA ASP A 149 -0.18 -1.48 -25.11
C ASP A 149 -0.82 -0.19 -24.62
N ASP A 150 -2.14 -0.17 -24.43
CA ASP A 150 -2.83 0.98 -23.82
C ASP A 150 -2.32 1.20 -22.38
N VAL A 151 -2.15 0.13 -21.61
CA VAL A 151 -1.64 0.21 -20.23
C VAL A 151 -0.19 0.72 -20.21
N ARG A 152 0.66 0.22 -21.12
CA ARG A 152 2.05 0.69 -21.24
C ARG A 152 2.13 2.13 -21.73
N ALA A 153 1.20 2.56 -22.56
CA ALA A 153 1.12 3.96 -22.99
C ALA A 153 0.82 4.94 -21.85
N LEU A 154 0.21 4.45 -20.75
CA LEU A 154 0.06 5.20 -19.50
C LEU A 154 1.38 5.23 -18.67
N GLY A 155 2.42 4.54 -19.12
CA GLY A 155 3.69 4.41 -18.39
C GLY A 155 3.66 3.39 -17.27
N ILE A 156 2.65 2.51 -17.23
CA ILE A 156 2.53 1.45 -16.25
C ILE A 156 3.28 0.21 -16.74
N GLU A 157 4.15 -0.35 -15.89
CA GLU A 157 5.01 -1.47 -16.24
C GLU A 157 5.07 -2.52 -15.12
N ALA A 158 5.57 -3.71 -15.46
CA ALA A 158 5.89 -4.71 -14.45
C ALA A 158 6.92 -4.17 -13.45
N GLY A 159 6.71 -4.43 -12.16
CA GLY A 159 7.51 -3.90 -11.07
C GLY A 159 7.01 -2.57 -10.48
N ASP A 160 5.94 -1.98 -11.01
CA ASP A 160 5.27 -0.84 -10.39
C ASP A 160 4.51 -1.28 -9.14
N PHE A 161 4.49 -0.43 -8.10
CA PHE A 161 3.84 -0.74 -6.84
C PHE A 161 2.32 -0.58 -6.91
N VAL A 162 1.63 -1.46 -6.19
CA VAL A 162 0.18 -1.44 -6.02
C VAL A 162 -0.13 -1.36 -4.54
N CYS A 163 -0.81 -0.29 -4.15
CA CYS A 163 -1.18 -0.01 -2.77
C CYS A 163 -2.70 -0.01 -2.65
N PHE A 164 -3.24 -0.69 -1.64
CA PHE A 164 -4.67 -0.75 -1.39
C PHE A 164 -5.11 0.41 -0.50
N ASP A 165 -6.34 0.89 -0.68
CA ASP A 165 -6.87 2.02 0.06
C ASP A 165 -6.94 1.71 1.55
N PRO A 166 -6.34 2.55 2.42
CA PRO A 166 -6.49 2.41 3.86
C PRO A 166 -7.91 2.79 4.28
N ARG A 167 -8.46 2.06 5.24
CA ARG A 167 -9.80 2.30 5.78
C ARG A 167 -9.75 2.64 7.27
N THR A 168 -8.81 3.49 7.65
CA THR A 168 -8.67 3.90 9.04
C THR A 168 -9.85 4.75 9.47
N VAL A 169 -10.68 4.23 10.36
CA VAL A 169 -11.85 4.90 10.93
C VAL A 169 -11.64 5.03 12.44
N ILE A 170 -11.87 6.23 12.94
CA ILE A 170 -11.91 6.50 14.37
C ILE A 170 -13.37 6.83 14.70
N THR A 171 -14.01 6.02 15.54
CA THR A 171 -15.39 6.23 15.94
C THR A 171 -15.50 7.24 17.08
N GLU A 172 -16.69 7.80 17.31
CA GLU A 172 -16.96 8.70 18.45
C GLU A 172 -16.66 8.04 19.80
N SER A 173 -16.78 6.72 19.89
CA SER A 173 -16.43 5.96 21.10
C SER A 173 -14.92 5.73 21.28
N GLY A 174 -14.08 6.21 20.35
CA GLY A 174 -12.62 6.05 20.37
C GLY A 174 -12.13 4.69 19.85
N TYR A 175 -12.97 3.92 19.18
CA TYR A 175 -12.55 2.70 18.49
C TYR A 175 -11.84 3.03 17.18
N ILE A 176 -10.78 2.27 16.89
CA ILE A 176 -10.00 2.38 15.64
C ILE A 176 -10.10 1.05 14.90
#